data_99eb8dac1f8a810a47a32d454646ade1
#
_entry.id   99eb8dac1f8a810a47a32d454646ade1
#
_cell.length_a   1.000
_cell.length_b   1.000
_cell.length_c   1.000
_cell.angle_alpha   90.00
_cell.angle_beta   90.00
_cell.angle_gamma   90.00
#
_symmetry.space_group_name_H-M   'P 1'
#
loop_
_entity.id
_entity.type
_entity.pdbx_description
1 polymer ?
#
loop_
_entity_poly.entity_id
_entity_poly.type
_entity_poly.pdbx_seq_one_letter_code
_entity_poly.pdbx_strand_id
1 'polypeptide(L)'
;MDKKKFWIFPFVLCLLATLFTLGLNKSSAETPTVSITGKFADTITSVNVTNNEGGDLTWELEQWATFRINATYDLAGKNVKAGDTTVVTVPDALMITSDSFEIRDVNTNEIIAHATVDAAKKSISLTYTDYVEKHSDTNGSFFFYARIDFKKHPEKGEIPIEITINNELKIGGKVTFKGVGDGNPKVLTKTSWVNSEDHKTVSYTISVNRTKENINSVTIEDHMKFTNASYVPGSIKVMKGTFAFVEGEWQFSNRTDVTSQHKVTISEDGQSFVVDLGDITENDQYRIAYDVKLNYEPVDGELLKNDAILKGKNTEVKQVTNAAAVQIAGGSGVGYVFTINIHKVDDANQPLQGAKFKVVRQANNQVIGEYVTDENGNITVNALLKDKYILTETEAPAGYSIKSADTEVNAEDFGADRSVTKTIVNPKEETTTTTTTTTTTTTTTTTSTTTTTEEPTTTSTTTTTKEATTKEATTTTTTTGETTTTTTTSEEPTTTSTTTPTPPPSSSTTEGPGDGKGKGRKKVLPSTGDVAATGFIVLGAVVLSGAILLKRKLSNQ
;
A
#
# COMPACT_ATOMS: atom_id res chain seq x y z
N MET A 1 -33.84 -5.85 -71.21
CA MET A 1 -32.92 -5.76 -70.06
C MET A 1 -33.65 -5.08 -68.91
N ASP A 2 -33.95 -5.83 -67.88
CA ASP A 2 -34.86 -5.44 -66.78
C ASP A 2 -34.26 -4.37 -65.89
N LYS A 3 -34.89 -3.20 -65.89
CA LYS A 3 -34.52 -2.05 -65.03
C LYS A 3 -34.59 -2.35 -63.52
N LYS A 4 -35.11 -3.49 -63.13
CA LYS A 4 -35.21 -3.93 -61.73
C LYS A 4 -33.90 -4.50 -61.18
N LYS A 5 -32.96 -4.97 -61.99
CA LYS A 5 -31.68 -5.52 -61.55
C LYS A 5 -30.61 -4.45 -61.23
N PHE A 6 -30.80 -3.21 -61.68
CA PHE A 6 -29.84 -2.14 -61.49
C PHE A 6 -29.93 -1.47 -60.11
N TRP A 7 -31.03 -1.61 -59.40
CA TRP A 7 -31.26 -1.01 -58.09
C TRP A 7 -30.80 -1.90 -56.91
N ILE A 8 -30.60 -3.19 -57.15
CA ILE A 8 -30.17 -4.14 -56.13
C ILE A 8 -28.67 -4.02 -55.87
N PHE A 9 -27.90 -3.66 -56.89
CA PHE A 9 -26.44 -3.58 -56.78
C PHE A 9 -25.94 -2.46 -55.82
N PRO A 10 -26.45 -1.24 -55.84
CA PRO A 10 -26.07 -0.23 -54.86
C PRO A 10 -26.55 -0.56 -53.45
N PHE A 11 -27.70 -1.22 -53.30
CA PHE A 11 -28.23 -1.62 -51.99
C PHE A 11 -27.38 -2.72 -51.34
N VAL A 12 -26.95 -3.71 -52.11
CA VAL A 12 -26.02 -4.76 -51.65
C VAL A 12 -24.64 -4.19 -51.35
N LEU A 13 -24.17 -3.23 -52.15
CA LEU A 13 -22.89 -2.55 -51.90
C LEU A 13 -22.95 -1.69 -50.63
N CYS A 14 -24.05 -0.99 -50.37
CA CYS A 14 -24.28 -0.27 -49.12
C CYS A 14 -24.38 -1.21 -47.91
N LEU A 15 -25.04 -2.35 -48.05
CA LEU A 15 -25.17 -3.36 -46.98
C LEU A 15 -23.80 -4.00 -46.67
N LEU A 16 -22.99 -4.28 -47.69
CA LEU A 16 -21.63 -4.76 -47.53
C LEU A 16 -20.71 -3.70 -46.92
N ALA A 17 -20.87 -2.43 -47.31
CA ALA A 17 -20.11 -1.33 -46.71
C ALA A 17 -20.48 -1.10 -45.23
N THR A 18 -21.77 -1.22 -44.87
CA THR A 18 -22.20 -1.14 -43.45
C THR A 18 -21.77 -2.36 -42.64
N LEU A 19 -21.76 -3.56 -43.21
CA LEU A 19 -21.20 -4.75 -42.59
C LEU A 19 -19.68 -4.66 -42.43
N PHE A 20 -18.99 -4.03 -43.40
CA PHE A 20 -17.54 -3.79 -43.31
C PHE A 20 -17.18 -2.71 -42.26
N THR A 21 -18.00 -1.67 -42.13
CA THR A 21 -17.83 -0.65 -41.07
C THR A 21 -18.21 -1.17 -39.70
N LEU A 22 -19.18 -2.08 -39.58
CA LEU A 22 -19.51 -2.74 -38.32
C LEU A 22 -18.46 -3.81 -37.95
N GLY A 23 -17.75 -4.40 -38.94
CA GLY A 23 -16.63 -5.33 -38.69
C GLY A 23 -15.32 -4.64 -38.35
N LEU A 24 -15.16 -3.34 -38.62
CA LEU A 24 -13.95 -2.55 -38.30
C LEU A 24 -14.05 -1.80 -36.97
N ASN A 25 -15.22 -1.69 -36.38
CA ASN A 25 -15.35 -1.35 -34.98
C ASN A 25 -15.04 -2.58 -34.11
N LYS A 26 -13.83 -3.14 -34.27
CA LYS A 26 -13.17 -3.71 -33.12
C LYS A 26 -13.02 -2.56 -32.14
N SER A 27 -13.86 -2.50 -31.15
CA SER A 27 -13.58 -1.83 -29.91
C SER A 27 -12.12 -2.14 -29.61
N SER A 28 -11.24 -1.17 -29.75
CA SER A 28 -9.95 -1.26 -29.09
C SER A 28 -10.32 -1.48 -27.64
N ALA A 29 -10.13 -2.70 -27.16
CA ALA A 29 -10.22 -2.95 -25.74
C ALA A 29 -9.26 -1.92 -25.13
N GLU A 30 -9.81 -0.94 -24.41
CA GLU A 30 -8.98 0.01 -23.68
C GLU A 30 -8.01 -0.82 -22.87
N THR A 31 -6.74 -0.55 -23.06
CA THR A 31 -5.67 -1.21 -22.32
C THR A 31 -5.97 -1.00 -20.85
N PRO A 32 -6.18 -2.06 -20.05
CA PRO A 32 -6.53 -1.86 -18.66
C PRO A 32 -5.37 -1.21 -17.92
N THR A 33 -5.61 -0.05 -17.34
CA THR A 33 -4.62 0.72 -16.59
C THR A 33 -4.94 0.73 -15.11
N VAL A 34 -3.94 0.54 -14.27
CA VAL A 34 -4.04 0.91 -12.86
C VAL A 34 -3.80 2.40 -12.77
N SER A 35 -4.80 3.13 -12.34
CA SER A 35 -4.74 4.58 -12.19
C SER A 35 -4.42 4.96 -10.75
N ILE A 36 -3.44 5.83 -10.55
CA ILE A 36 -3.14 6.44 -9.26
C ILE A 36 -3.57 7.89 -9.30
N THR A 37 -4.47 8.24 -8.40
CA THR A 37 -5.05 9.58 -8.30
C THR A 37 -4.95 10.08 -6.85
N GLY A 38 -5.17 11.36 -6.67
CA GLY A 38 -5.12 12.00 -5.36
C GLY A 38 -3.94 12.94 -5.21
N LYS A 39 -3.80 13.47 -4.00
CA LYS A 39 -2.80 14.48 -3.67
C LYS A 39 -1.44 13.82 -3.58
N PHE A 40 -0.66 13.35 -3.98
CA PHE A 40 0.61 12.64 -3.91
C PHE A 40 0.62 11.36 -4.73
N ALA A 41 0.05 11.42 -5.94
CA ALA A 41 0.13 10.31 -6.88
C ALA A 41 1.57 9.90 -7.21
N ASP A 42 2.50 10.84 -7.12
CA ASP A 42 3.93 10.66 -7.36
C ASP A 42 4.70 10.01 -6.18
N THR A 43 4.02 9.67 -5.09
CA THR A 43 4.62 8.92 -3.99
C THR A 43 4.81 7.44 -4.32
N ILE A 44 4.05 6.89 -5.26
CA ILE A 44 4.20 5.50 -5.69
C ILE A 44 5.32 5.41 -6.73
N THR A 45 6.38 4.71 -6.37
CA THR A 45 7.62 4.64 -7.17
C THR A 45 7.68 3.48 -8.13
N SER A 46 7.04 2.36 -7.80
CA SER A 46 6.93 1.21 -8.70
C SER A 46 5.67 0.40 -8.43
N VAL A 47 5.26 -0.36 -9.45
CA VAL A 47 4.24 -1.41 -9.31
C VAL A 47 4.65 -2.62 -10.12
N ASN A 48 4.41 -3.80 -9.59
CA ASN A 48 4.63 -5.05 -10.30
C ASN A 48 3.58 -6.10 -9.91
N VAL A 49 3.48 -7.14 -10.74
CA VAL A 49 2.57 -8.26 -10.53
C VAL A 49 3.38 -9.50 -10.17
N THR A 50 2.90 -10.22 -9.16
CA THR A 50 3.50 -11.48 -8.70
C THR A 50 2.44 -12.54 -8.47
N ASN A 51 2.86 -13.78 -8.27
CA ASN A 51 2.00 -14.85 -7.80
C ASN A 51 1.60 -14.62 -6.32
N ASN A 52 0.75 -15.48 -5.78
CA ASN A 52 0.25 -15.36 -4.41
C ASN A 52 1.34 -15.49 -3.33
N GLU A 53 2.51 -16.00 -3.67
CA GLU A 53 3.66 -16.17 -2.78
C GLU A 53 4.69 -15.02 -2.93
N GLY A 54 4.42 -14.06 -3.85
CA GLY A 54 5.30 -12.92 -4.11
C GLY A 54 6.40 -13.19 -5.16
N GLY A 55 6.44 -14.40 -5.75
CA GLY A 55 7.35 -14.75 -6.83
C GLY A 55 6.78 -14.44 -8.22
N ASP A 56 7.54 -14.77 -9.26
CA ASP A 56 7.11 -14.53 -10.64
C ASP A 56 5.83 -15.27 -11.00
N LEU A 57 4.94 -14.61 -11.70
CA LEU A 57 3.71 -15.19 -12.24
C LEU A 57 4.01 -15.78 -13.63
N THR A 58 4.44 -17.06 -13.66
CA THR A 58 4.92 -17.73 -14.89
C THR A 58 3.86 -18.59 -15.60
N TRP A 59 2.61 -18.58 -15.12
CA TRP A 59 1.52 -19.39 -15.66
C TRP A 59 0.30 -18.57 -16.03
N GLU A 60 -0.54 -19.11 -16.88
CA GLU A 60 -1.83 -18.52 -17.23
C GLU A 60 -2.80 -18.63 -16.03
N LEU A 61 -3.51 -17.56 -15.74
CA LEU A 61 -4.52 -17.50 -14.68
C LEU A 61 -5.80 -18.24 -15.12
N GLU A 62 -6.31 -19.07 -14.25
CA GLU A 62 -7.64 -19.67 -14.39
C GLU A 62 -8.73 -18.67 -13.95
N GLN A 63 -9.98 -18.97 -14.23
CA GLN A 63 -11.14 -18.09 -14.06
C GLN A 63 -11.25 -17.42 -12.69
N TRP A 64 -10.85 -18.11 -11.61
CA TRP A 64 -10.94 -17.61 -10.25
C TRP A 64 -9.58 -17.37 -9.61
N ALA A 65 -8.51 -17.57 -10.38
CA ALA A 65 -7.16 -17.41 -9.86
C ALA A 65 -6.89 -15.95 -9.48
N THR A 66 -6.26 -15.78 -8.35
CA THR A 66 -5.81 -14.50 -7.84
C THR A 66 -4.32 -14.33 -8.03
N PHE A 67 -3.87 -13.09 -7.98
CA PHE A 67 -2.46 -12.69 -8.03
C PHE A 67 -2.25 -11.45 -7.18
N ARG A 68 -1.01 -11.15 -6.85
CA ARG A 68 -0.66 -9.93 -6.12
C ARG A 68 -0.33 -8.78 -7.07
N ILE A 69 -0.77 -7.60 -6.70
CA ILE A 69 -0.25 -6.33 -7.19
C ILE A 69 0.56 -5.73 -6.04
N ASN A 70 1.84 -5.53 -6.28
CA ASN A 70 2.75 -4.94 -5.30
C ASN A 70 3.10 -3.52 -5.73
N ALA A 71 3.20 -2.62 -4.78
CA ALA A 71 3.60 -1.24 -4.99
C ALA A 71 4.67 -0.84 -3.98
N THR A 72 5.63 -0.02 -4.43
CA THR A 72 6.57 0.66 -3.54
C THR A 72 6.22 2.12 -3.45
N TYR A 73 6.47 2.74 -2.31
CA TYR A 73 6.22 4.16 -2.10
C TYR A 73 7.42 4.83 -1.44
N ASP A 74 7.57 6.14 -1.71
CA ASP A 74 8.56 7.00 -1.10
C ASP A 74 7.95 8.38 -0.85
N LEU A 75 7.95 8.82 0.41
CA LEU A 75 7.40 10.08 0.87
C LEU A 75 8.47 11.16 1.09
N ALA A 76 9.76 10.86 0.79
CA ALA A 76 10.87 11.78 0.98
C ALA A 76 10.63 13.10 0.21
N GLY A 77 10.68 14.22 0.90
CA GLY A 77 10.49 15.54 0.32
C GLY A 77 9.08 15.88 -0.15
N LYS A 78 8.08 15.00 0.07
CA LYS A 78 6.69 15.20 -0.41
C LYS A 78 5.81 16.04 0.52
N ASN A 79 6.27 16.32 1.73
CA ASN A 79 5.53 17.10 2.74
C ASN A 79 4.12 16.55 3.02
N VAL A 80 4.01 15.22 3.12
CA VAL A 80 2.78 14.50 3.42
C VAL A 80 2.34 14.78 4.85
N LYS A 81 1.04 14.94 5.06
CA LYS A 81 0.42 15.22 6.36
C LYS A 81 -0.54 14.13 6.78
N ALA A 82 -0.83 14.06 8.07
CA ALA A 82 -1.92 13.24 8.57
C ALA A 82 -3.23 13.56 7.85
N GLY A 83 -3.94 12.51 7.39
CA GLY A 83 -5.17 12.64 6.62
C GLY A 83 -5.00 12.88 5.12
N ASP A 84 -3.80 13.14 4.61
CA ASP A 84 -3.55 13.14 3.18
C ASP A 84 -3.77 11.75 2.58
N THR A 85 -4.18 11.70 1.30
CA THR A 85 -4.55 10.44 0.66
C THR A 85 -3.84 10.23 -0.68
N THR A 86 -3.51 8.97 -0.96
CA THR A 86 -3.13 8.50 -2.30
C THR A 86 -4.11 7.40 -2.72
N VAL A 87 -4.71 7.53 -3.91
CA VAL A 87 -5.71 6.57 -4.40
C VAL A 87 -5.13 5.74 -5.53
N VAL A 88 -5.17 4.42 -5.36
CA VAL A 88 -4.79 3.43 -6.36
C VAL A 88 -6.06 2.82 -6.95
N THR A 89 -6.24 2.90 -8.26
CA THR A 89 -7.41 2.34 -8.96
C THR A 89 -6.95 1.25 -9.91
N VAL A 90 -7.55 0.07 -9.81
CA VAL A 90 -7.28 -1.02 -10.75
C VAL A 90 -8.18 -0.91 -11.99
N PRO A 91 -7.72 -1.42 -13.16
CA PRO A 91 -8.47 -1.35 -14.40
C PRO A 91 -9.75 -2.18 -14.34
N ASP A 92 -10.66 -1.88 -15.26
CA ASP A 92 -11.97 -2.55 -15.39
C ASP A 92 -11.86 -4.07 -15.59
N ALA A 93 -10.74 -4.51 -16.19
CA ALA A 93 -10.44 -5.93 -16.37
C ALA A 93 -10.18 -6.69 -15.07
N LEU A 94 -9.98 -5.97 -13.95
CA LEU A 94 -9.61 -6.56 -12.67
C LEU A 94 -10.70 -6.34 -11.61
N MET A 95 -10.67 -7.19 -10.60
CA MET A 95 -11.40 -7.04 -9.34
C MET A 95 -10.41 -7.13 -8.19
N ILE A 96 -10.50 -6.21 -7.24
CA ILE A 96 -9.76 -6.31 -5.97
C ILE A 96 -10.46 -7.36 -5.11
N THR A 97 -9.68 -8.29 -4.56
CA THR A 97 -10.18 -9.38 -3.72
C THR A 97 -9.71 -9.29 -2.26
N SER A 98 -8.91 -8.29 -1.95
CA SER A 98 -8.47 -8.00 -0.57
C SER A 98 -9.47 -7.14 0.18
N ASP A 99 -9.46 -7.28 1.49
CA ASP A 99 -10.05 -6.33 2.41
C ASP A 99 -9.13 -5.13 2.66
N SER A 100 -9.62 -4.17 3.44
CA SER A 100 -8.83 -3.04 3.92
C SER A 100 -7.71 -3.52 4.84
N PHE A 101 -6.56 -2.87 4.80
CA PHE A 101 -5.36 -3.28 5.52
C PHE A 101 -4.59 -2.06 6.05
N GLU A 102 -3.53 -2.32 6.78
CA GLU A 102 -2.65 -1.28 7.31
C GLU A 102 -1.23 -1.41 6.76
N ILE A 103 -0.58 -0.27 6.62
CA ILE A 103 0.85 -0.16 6.32
C ILE A 103 1.53 0.23 7.61
N ARG A 104 2.46 -0.61 8.10
CA ARG A 104 3.08 -0.44 9.42
C ARG A 104 4.59 -0.29 9.34
N ASP A 105 5.15 0.47 10.28
CA ASP A 105 6.61 0.56 10.47
C ASP A 105 7.16 -0.78 10.95
N VAL A 106 8.23 -1.25 10.29
CA VAL A 106 8.83 -2.57 10.58
C VAL A 106 9.53 -2.63 11.94
N ASN A 107 9.92 -1.50 12.51
CA ASN A 107 10.66 -1.43 13.77
C ASN A 107 9.75 -1.15 14.96
N THR A 108 8.76 -0.27 14.80
CA THR A 108 7.92 0.23 15.90
C THR A 108 6.52 -0.38 15.88
N ASN A 109 6.11 -0.97 14.73
CA ASN A 109 4.75 -1.45 14.46
C ASN A 109 3.68 -0.34 14.47
N GLU A 110 4.09 0.93 14.44
CA GLU A 110 3.16 2.07 14.30
C GLU A 110 2.54 2.08 12.91
N ILE A 111 1.31 2.57 12.81
CA ILE A 111 0.59 2.63 11.54
C ILE A 111 1.07 3.85 10.75
N ILE A 112 1.63 3.61 9.57
CA ILE A 112 2.03 4.65 8.60
C ILE A 112 0.81 5.15 7.82
N ALA A 113 -0.02 4.22 7.34
CA ALA A 113 -1.23 4.53 6.58
C ALA A 113 -2.29 3.44 6.74
N HIS A 114 -3.55 3.83 6.64
CA HIS A 114 -4.70 2.94 6.48
C HIS A 114 -5.04 2.82 5.00
N ALA A 115 -5.05 1.59 4.48
CA ALA A 115 -5.45 1.27 3.13
C ALA A 115 -6.92 0.82 3.13
N THR A 116 -7.82 1.68 2.69
CA THR A 116 -9.27 1.39 2.61
C THR A 116 -9.61 0.92 1.20
N VAL A 117 -10.15 -0.28 1.08
CA VAL A 117 -10.58 -0.88 -0.19
C VAL A 117 -12.04 -0.53 -0.49
N ASP A 118 -12.29 0.01 -1.68
CA ASP A 118 -13.63 0.18 -2.27
C ASP A 118 -13.72 -0.72 -3.49
N ALA A 119 -14.20 -1.94 -3.30
CA ALA A 119 -14.30 -2.93 -4.36
C ALA A 119 -15.27 -2.51 -5.48
N ALA A 120 -16.28 -1.70 -5.18
CA ALA A 120 -17.24 -1.21 -6.18
C ALA A 120 -16.60 -0.16 -7.10
N LYS A 121 -15.73 0.69 -6.57
CA LYS A 121 -14.96 1.66 -7.33
C LYS A 121 -13.65 1.09 -7.86
N LYS A 122 -13.33 -0.16 -7.51
CA LYS A 122 -12.06 -0.82 -7.86
C LYS A 122 -10.84 0.00 -7.40
N SER A 123 -10.90 0.56 -6.22
CA SER A 123 -9.88 1.47 -5.70
C SER A 123 -9.45 1.16 -4.27
N ILE A 124 -8.22 1.58 -3.95
CA ILE A 124 -7.65 1.55 -2.61
C ILE A 124 -7.20 2.96 -2.27
N SER A 125 -7.71 3.51 -1.17
CA SER A 125 -7.30 4.81 -0.64
C SER A 125 -6.33 4.61 0.51
N LEU A 126 -5.09 5.05 0.34
CA LEU A 126 -4.08 5.12 1.38
C LEU A 126 -4.27 6.44 2.13
N THR A 127 -4.69 6.39 3.38
CA THR A 127 -4.81 7.57 4.25
C THR A 127 -3.66 7.56 5.25
N TYR A 128 -2.78 8.55 5.17
CA TYR A 128 -1.60 8.64 6.02
C TYR A 128 -1.97 9.08 7.45
N THR A 129 -1.26 8.51 8.42
CA THR A 129 -1.40 8.87 9.84
C THR A 129 -0.45 10.01 10.22
N ASP A 130 -0.45 10.41 11.48
CA ASP A 130 0.49 11.39 12.02
C ASP A 130 1.95 10.87 12.09
N TYR A 131 2.16 9.59 11.83
CA TYR A 131 3.48 8.99 11.68
C TYR A 131 4.36 9.77 10.68
N VAL A 132 3.80 10.18 9.53
CA VAL A 132 4.52 10.89 8.48
C VAL A 132 4.90 12.33 8.86
N GLU A 133 4.31 12.88 9.92
CA GLU A 133 4.67 14.19 10.47
C GLU A 133 5.74 14.08 11.57
N LYS A 134 5.99 12.89 12.09
CA LYS A 134 6.99 12.58 13.11
C LYS A 134 8.26 11.95 12.54
N HIS A 135 8.21 11.46 11.31
CA HIS A 135 9.31 10.77 10.64
C HIS A 135 9.55 11.37 9.26
N SER A 136 10.82 11.52 8.89
CA SER A 136 11.23 11.93 7.54
C SER A 136 11.61 10.72 6.68
N ASP A 137 11.69 10.96 5.37
CA ASP A 137 12.17 9.99 4.38
C ASP A 137 11.46 8.63 4.50
N THR A 138 10.16 8.67 4.88
CA THR A 138 9.34 7.46 5.03
C THR A 138 9.16 6.78 3.67
N ASN A 139 9.52 5.51 3.60
CA ASN A 139 9.40 4.70 2.39
C ASN A 139 9.04 3.27 2.73
N GLY A 140 8.57 2.52 1.72
CA GLY A 140 8.17 1.13 1.95
C GLY A 140 7.45 0.51 0.77
N SER A 141 6.69 -0.54 1.06
CA SER A 141 5.90 -1.26 0.07
C SER A 141 4.59 -1.76 0.65
N PHE A 142 3.64 -2.01 -0.22
CA PHE A 142 2.40 -2.70 0.12
C PHE A 142 1.99 -3.61 -1.04
N PHE A 143 1.10 -4.55 -0.76
CA PHE A 143 0.52 -5.40 -1.77
C PHE A 143 -0.94 -5.70 -1.46
N PHE A 144 -1.68 -6.06 -2.49
CA PHE A 144 -3.05 -6.49 -2.41
C PHE A 144 -3.33 -7.56 -3.48
N TYR A 145 -4.42 -8.27 -3.31
CA TYR A 145 -4.83 -9.32 -4.23
C TYR A 145 -5.88 -8.82 -5.22
N ALA A 146 -5.73 -9.29 -6.45
CA ALA A 146 -6.67 -9.04 -7.52
C ALA A 146 -6.92 -10.34 -8.32
N ARG A 147 -8.00 -10.36 -9.08
CA ARG A 147 -8.30 -11.38 -10.08
C ARG A 147 -8.89 -10.76 -11.33
N ILE A 148 -8.97 -11.54 -12.40
CA ILE A 148 -9.64 -11.09 -13.62
C ILE A 148 -11.14 -10.97 -13.37
N ASP A 149 -11.75 -9.89 -13.85
CA ASP A 149 -13.21 -9.75 -13.97
C ASP A 149 -13.67 -10.48 -15.23
N PHE A 150 -13.76 -11.80 -15.16
CA PHE A 150 -14.10 -12.66 -16.31
C PHE A 150 -15.51 -12.41 -16.87
N LYS A 151 -16.39 -11.71 -16.16
CA LYS A 151 -17.69 -11.27 -16.70
C LYS A 151 -17.53 -10.15 -17.70
N LYS A 152 -16.51 -9.31 -17.54
CA LYS A 152 -16.16 -8.24 -18.47
C LYS A 152 -15.14 -8.69 -19.51
N HIS A 153 -14.23 -9.60 -19.13
CA HIS A 153 -13.16 -10.13 -19.98
C HIS A 153 -13.19 -11.67 -19.98
N PRO A 154 -14.18 -12.31 -20.62
CA PRO A 154 -14.30 -13.76 -20.64
C PRO A 154 -13.27 -14.45 -21.54
N GLU A 155 -12.66 -13.71 -22.47
CA GLU A 155 -11.77 -14.23 -23.49
C GLU A 155 -10.39 -14.60 -22.94
N LYS A 156 -9.80 -15.65 -23.53
CA LYS A 156 -8.38 -15.95 -23.30
C LYS A 156 -7.51 -14.84 -23.89
N GLY A 157 -6.53 -14.36 -23.12
CA GLY A 157 -5.60 -13.33 -23.59
C GLY A 157 -4.68 -12.77 -22.54
N GLU A 158 -3.78 -11.91 -22.99
CA GLU A 158 -2.92 -11.12 -22.13
C GLU A 158 -3.65 -9.84 -21.69
N ILE A 159 -3.56 -9.53 -20.43
CA ILE A 159 -4.12 -8.31 -19.84
C ILE A 159 -2.94 -7.53 -19.26
N PRO A 160 -2.56 -6.41 -19.89
CA PRO A 160 -1.48 -5.57 -19.40
C PRO A 160 -1.93 -4.85 -18.11
N ILE A 161 -0.98 -4.69 -17.21
CA ILE A 161 -1.15 -3.91 -15.98
C ILE A 161 -0.26 -2.69 -16.09
N GLU A 162 -0.86 -1.62 -16.54
CA GLU A 162 -0.20 -0.35 -16.79
C GLU A 162 -0.62 0.67 -15.74
N ILE A 163 0.34 1.42 -15.24
CA ILE A 163 0.12 2.48 -14.27
C ILE A 163 0.59 3.79 -14.86
N THR A 164 -0.28 4.77 -14.85
CA THR A 164 0.08 6.13 -15.19
C THR A 164 0.31 6.94 -13.92
N ILE A 165 1.54 7.40 -13.71
CA ILE A 165 1.93 8.29 -12.61
C ILE A 165 2.36 9.62 -13.23
N ASN A 166 1.70 10.72 -12.89
CA ASN A 166 2.00 12.05 -13.42
C ASN A 166 2.12 12.10 -14.96
N ASN A 167 1.22 11.41 -15.66
CA ASN A 167 1.21 11.24 -17.13
C ASN A 167 2.37 10.39 -17.70
N GLU A 168 3.21 9.81 -16.88
CA GLU A 168 4.20 8.81 -17.29
C GLU A 168 3.62 7.41 -17.13
N LEU A 169 3.65 6.64 -18.20
CA LEU A 169 3.22 5.25 -18.18
C LEU A 169 4.27 4.39 -17.49
N LYS A 170 3.92 3.79 -16.36
CA LYS A 170 4.74 2.75 -15.71
C LYS A 170 4.06 1.40 -15.90
N ILE A 171 4.76 0.49 -16.55
CA ILE A 171 4.25 -0.85 -16.82
C ILE A 171 4.48 -1.70 -15.58
N GLY A 172 3.39 -2.11 -14.91
CA GLY A 172 3.41 -3.04 -13.78
C GLY A 172 3.57 -4.51 -14.16
N GLY A 173 3.63 -4.79 -15.47
CA GLY A 173 3.66 -6.14 -16.02
C GLY A 173 2.40 -6.51 -16.79
N LYS A 174 2.20 -7.80 -17.00
CA LYS A 174 1.01 -8.35 -17.63
C LYS A 174 0.61 -9.64 -16.94
N VAL A 175 -0.67 -9.99 -17.03
CA VAL A 175 -1.19 -11.31 -16.65
C VAL A 175 -1.77 -11.98 -17.87
N THR A 176 -1.65 -13.30 -17.96
CA THR A 176 -2.26 -14.07 -19.05
C THR A 176 -3.45 -14.83 -18.50
N PHE A 177 -4.62 -14.62 -19.07
CA PHE A 177 -5.86 -15.28 -18.68
C PHE A 177 -6.18 -16.44 -19.62
N LYS A 178 -6.55 -17.59 -19.06
CA LYS A 178 -6.97 -18.77 -19.84
C LYS A 178 -8.34 -18.63 -20.51
N GLY A 179 -9.10 -17.61 -20.12
CA GLY A 179 -10.51 -17.48 -20.45
C GLY A 179 -11.42 -18.24 -19.49
N VAL A 180 -12.72 -18.09 -19.66
CA VAL A 180 -13.72 -18.88 -18.93
C VAL A 180 -13.67 -20.33 -19.37
N GLY A 181 -13.97 -21.26 -18.44
CA GLY A 181 -13.96 -22.70 -18.73
C GLY A 181 -15.02 -23.12 -19.77
N ASP A 182 -14.85 -24.30 -20.32
CA ASP A 182 -15.71 -24.89 -21.37
C ASP A 182 -17.01 -25.51 -20.84
N GLY A 183 -17.23 -25.47 -19.54
CA GLY A 183 -18.40 -26.04 -18.91
C GLY A 183 -18.48 -27.58 -18.91
N ASN A 184 -17.37 -28.26 -19.18
CA ASN A 184 -17.34 -29.73 -19.14
C ASN A 184 -17.69 -30.23 -17.73
N PRO A 185 -18.77 -31.03 -17.57
CA PRO A 185 -19.21 -31.53 -16.29
C PRO A 185 -18.21 -32.54 -15.72
N LYS A 186 -18.01 -32.49 -14.42
CA LYS A 186 -17.24 -33.49 -13.66
C LYS A 186 -18.12 -34.13 -12.61
N VAL A 187 -17.93 -35.42 -12.36
CA VAL A 187 -18.71 -36.15 -11.37
C VAL A 187 -18.44 -35.67 -9.94
N LEU A 188 -17.21 -35.22 -9.67
CA LEU A 188 -16.78 -34.68 -8.39
C LEU A 188 -15.95 -33.41 -8.60
N THR A 189 -16.29 -32.34 -7.90
CA THR A 189 -15.47 -31.12 -7.81
C THR A 189 -15.49 -30.59 -6.38
N LYS A 190 -14.45 -29.86 -6.00
CA LYS A 190 -14.32 -29.22 -4.70
C LYS A 190 -13.81 -27.80 -4.87
N THR A 191 -14.41 -26.87 -4.15
CA THR A 191 -14.01 -25.46 -4.13
C THR A 191 -13.97 -24.96 -2.69
N SER A 192 -13.23 -23.89 -2.46
CA SER A 192 -13.08 -23.27 -1.15
C SER A 192 -12.85 -21.78 -1.26
N TRP A 193 -13.12 -21.08 -0.17
CA TRP A 193 -12.69 -19.70 0.05
C TRP A 193 -12.44 -19.46 1.55
N VAL A 194 -11.47 -18.62 1.85
CA VAL A 194 -11.21 -18.15 3.20
C VAL A 194 -12.10 -16.95 3.45
N ASN A 195 -12.71 -16.87 4.63
CA ASN A 195 -13.48 -15.71 5.03
C ASN A 195 -12.52 -14.51 5.19
N SER A 196 -12.81 -13.43 4.50
CA SER A 196 -11.96 -12.24 4.47
C SER A 196 -12.01 -11.44 5.78
N GLU A 197 -13.10 -11.51 6.53
CA GLU A 197 -13.25 -10.75 7.78
C GLU A 197 -12.40 -11.30 8.93
N ASP A 198 -12.27 -12.65 9.03
CA ASP A 198 -11.56 -13.29 10.14
C ASP A 198 -10.33 -14.11 9.72
N HIS A 199 -10.16 -14.36 8.42
CA HIS A 199 -9.13 -15.21 7.81
C HIS A 199 -9.00 -16.63 8.42
N LYS A 200 -9.84 -16.96 9.40
CA LYS A 200 -9.81 -18.22 10.16
C LYS A 200 -10.91 -19.20 9.76
N THR A 201 -11.97 -18.71 9.15
CA THR A 201 -13.07 -19.56 8.68
C THR A 201 -12.87 -19.88 7.21
N VAL A 202 -12.80 -21.16 6.89
CA VAL A 202 -12.67 -21.66 5.51
C VAL A 202 -13.93 -22.38 5.13
N SER A 203 -14.64 -21.87 4.12
CA SER A 203 -15.82 -22.50 3.59
C SER A 203 -15.45 -23.40 2.41
N TYR A 204 -15.97 -24.61 2.40
CA TYR A 204 -15.79 -25.61 1.35
C TYR A 204 -17.11 -26.00 0.73
N THR A 205 -17.08 -26.31 -0.57
CA THR A 205 -18.19 -26.98 -1.24
C THR A 205 -17.69 -28.14 -2.09
N ILE A 206 -18.38 -29.28 -2.00
CA ILE A 206 -18.18 -30.44 -2.85
C ILE A 206 -19.42 -30.57 -3.74
N SER A 207 -19.22 -30.57 -5.06
CA SER A 207 -20.30 -30.79 -6.01
C SER A 207 -20.22 -32.21 -6.56
N VAL A 208 -21.36 -32.92 -6.56
CA VAL A 208 -21.45 -34.31 -6.92
C VAL A 208 -22.42 -34.48 -8.08
N ASN A 209 -22.02 -35.30 -9.05
CA ASN A 209 -22.81 -35.80 -10.16
C ASN A 209 -23.32 -34.72 -11.16
N ARG A 210 -22.45 -33.75 -11.52
CA ARG A 210 -22.76 -32.84 -12.65
C ARG A 210 -22.84 -33.60 -13.97
N THR A 211 -22.19 -34.76 -14.07
CA THR A 211 -22.18 -35.66 -15.24
C THR A 211 -23.50 -36.42 -15.44
N LYS A 212 -24.39 -36.43 -14.43
CA LYS A 212 -25.68 -37.16 -14.45
C LYS A 212 -25.51 -38.65 -14.67
N GLU A 213 -24.64 -39.26 -13.88
CA GLU A 213 -24.37 -40.69 -13.91
C GLU A 213 -25.27 -41.44 -12.91
N ASN A 214 -25.55 -42.72 -13.20
CA ASN A 214 -26.16 -43.65 -12.25
C ASN A 214 -25.05 -44.40 -11.51
N ILE A 215 -24.90 -44.15 -10.20
CA ILE A 215 -23.81 -44.70 -9.37
C ILE A 215 -24.42 -45.32 -8.11
N ASN A 216 -24.05 -46.58 -7.83
CA ASN A 216 -24.59 -47.31 -6.69
C ASN A 216 -23.69 -47.13 -5.45
N SER A 217 -24.33 -47.04 -4.28
CA SER A 217 -23.68 -46.97 -2.95
C SER A 217 -22.58 -45.91 -2.87
N VAL A 218 -22.98 -44.67 -3.23
CA VAL A 218 -22.04 -43.52 -3.24
C VAL A 218 -21.76 -43.05 -1.82
N THR A 219 -20.50 -42.93 -1.51
CA THR A 219 -20.01 -42.19 -0.33
C THR A 219 -19.10 -41.07 -0.77
N ILE A 220 -19.19 -39.94 -0.08
CA ILE A 220 -18.30 -38.81 -0.23
C ILE A 220 -17.48 -38.68 1.05
N GLU A 221 -16.17 -38.74 0.93
CA GLU A 221 -15.24 -38.54 2.02
C GLU A 221 -14.55 -37.20 1.87
N ASP A 222 -14.32 -36.52 3.00
CA ASP A 222 -13.56 -35.27 3.11
C ASP A 222 -12.37 -35.48 4.04
N HIS A 223 -11.19 -34.99 3.67
CA HIS A 223 -9.97 -35.15 4.45
C HIS A 223 -9.17 -33.88 4.48
N MET A 224 -9.13 -33.18 5.62
CA MET A 224 -8.23 -32.07 5.85
C MET A 224 -6.77 -32.53 5.81
N LYS A 225 -5.91 -31.77 5.10
CA LYS A 225 -4.47 -32.05 5.00
C LYS A 225 -3.65 -31.03 5.79
N PHE A 226 -4.28 -30.36 6.71
CA PHE A 226 -3.69 -29.42 7.67
C PHE A 226 -4.28 -29.72 9.05
N THR A 227 -3.57 -29.33 10.08
CA THR A 227 -3.91 -29.60 11.48
C THR A 227 -4.29 -28.33 12.22
N ASN A 228 -4.64 -28.46 13.49
CA ASN A 228 -5.04 -27.35 14.35
C ASN A 228 -6.27 -26.58 13.78
N ALA A 229 -7.20 -27.32 13.24
CA ALA A 229 -8.46 -26.85 12.70
C ALA A 229 -9.58 -27.84 13.02
N SER A 230 -10.83 -27.41 12.95
CA SER A 230 -12.00 -28.24 13.22
C SER A 230 -13.16 -27.88 12.30
N TYR A 231 -13.98 -28.86 11.95
CA TYR A 231 -15.27 -28.61 11.31
C TYR A 231 -16.16 -27.80 12.25
N VAL A 232 -16.80 -26.75 11.71
CA VAL A 232 -17.76 -25.96 12.49
C VAL A 232 -18.99 -26.83 12.77
N PRO A 233 -19.38 -27.03 14.03
CA PRO A 233 -20.52 -27.87 14.39
C PRO A 233 -21.79 -27.48 13.64
N GLY A 234 -22.46 -28.45 12.99
CA GLY A 234 -23.72 -28.23 12.28
C GLY A 234 -23.59 -27.50 10.93
N SER A 235 -22.36 -27.17 10.49
CA SER A 235 -22.13 -26.52 9.19
C SER A 235 -22.25 -27.47 8.00
N ILE A 236 -22.02 -28.80 8.20
CA ILE A 236 -22.09 -29.77 7.12
C ILE A 236 -23.55 -29.89 6.65
N LYS A 237 -23.81 -29.47 5.40
CA LYS A 237 -25.11 -29.48 4.76
C LYS A 237 -25.05 -30.25 3.45
N VAL A 238 -26.00 -31.18 3.27
CA VAL A 238 -26.21 -31.91 2.02
C VAL A 238 -27.41 -31.31 1.30
N MET A 239 -27.14 -30.63 0.21
CA MET A 239 -28.16 -29.98 -0.61
C MET A 239 -28.37 -30.78 -1.90
N LYS A 240 -29.61 -31.18 -2.18
CA LYS A 240 -30.01 -31.72 -3.50
C LYS A 240 -30.49 -30.57 -4.38
N GLY A 241 -30.13 -30.57 -5.67
CA GLY A 241 -30.52 -29.48 -6.58
C GLY A 241 -30.18 -29.81 -8.03
N THR A 242 -29.97 -28.76 -8.83
CA THR A 242 -29.65 -28.91 -10.27
C THR A 242 -28.47 -28.01 -10.62
N PHE A 243 -27.47 -28.59 -11.29
CA PHE A 243 -26.35 -27.85 -11.84
C PHE A 243 -26.61 -27.48 -13.31
N ALA A 244 -26.27 -26.23 -13.65
CA ALA A 244 -26.25 -25.73 -15.02
C ALA A 244 -25.03 -24.86 -15.23
N PHE A 245 -24.40 -24.94 -16.40
CA PHE A 245 -23.33 -24.01 -16.78
C PHE A 245 -23.96 -22.81 -17.48
N VAL A 246 -23.86 -21.64 -16.90
CA VAL A 246 -24.46 -20.39 -17.36
C VAL A 246 -23.45 -19.27 -17.26
N GLU A 247 -23.23 -18.53 -18.35
CA GLU A 247 -22.33 -17.38 -18.40
C GLU A 247 -20.92 -17.67 -17.85
N GLY A 248 -20.36 -18.82 -18.19
CA GLY A 248 -19.02 -19.22 -17.76
C GLY A 248 -18.94 -19.80 -16.35
N GLU A 249 -20.06 -20.01 -15.66
CA GLU A 249 -20.10 -20.50 -14.27
C GLU A 249 -21.02 -21.69 -14.09
N TRP A 250 -20.66 -22.62 -13.20
CA TRP A 250 -21.56 -23.68 -12.75
C TRP A 250 -22.49 -23.16 -11.65
N GLN A 251 -23.74 -22.92 -12.00
CA GLN A 251 -24.78 -22.52 -11.06
C GLN A 251 -25.49 -23.74 -10.46
N PHE A 252 -25.87 -23.65 -9.19
CA PHE A 252 -26.62 -24.66 -8.47
C PHE A 252 -27.97 -24.09 -8.03
N SER A 253 -29.04 -24.58 -8.56
CA SER A 253 -30.43 -24.10 -8.38
C SER A 253 -31.36 -25.19 -7.84
N ASN A 254 -32.63 -24.85 -7.60
CA ASN A 254 -33.68 -25.76 -7.09
C ASN A 254 -33.26 -26.53 -5.83
N ARG A 255 -32.63 -25.82 -4.89
CA ARG A 255 -31.97 -26.39 -3.73
C ARG A 255 -32.94 -26.84 -2.65
N THR A 256 -32.75 -28.07 -2.16
CA THR A 256 -33.47 -28.61 -1.00
C THR A 256 -32.43 -29.17 -0.02
N ASP A 257 -32.56 -28.81 1.26
CA ASP A 257 -31.70 -29.39 2.33
C ASP A 257 -32.21 -30.82 2.59
N VAL A 258 -31.36 -31.78 2.31
CA VAL A 258 -31.63 -33.23 2.54
C VAL A 258 -30.64 -33.82 3.55
N THR A 259 -29.96 -32.96 4.33
CA THR A 259 -28.95 -33.41 5.29
C THR A 259 -29.46 -34.47 6.25
N SER A 260 -30.70 -34.37 6.75
CA SER A 260 -31.32 -35.36 7.64
C SER A 260 -31.61 -36.71 7.01
N GLN A 261 -31.60 -36.79 5.66
CA GLN A 261 -31.84 -38.03 4.90
C GLN A 261 -30.56 -38.85 4.68
N HIS A 262 -29.39 -38.27 5.00
CA HIS A 262 -28.08 -38.88 4.76
C HIS A 262 -27.31 -39.02 6.07
N LYS A 263 -26.59 -40.13 6.19
CA LYS A 263 -25.69 -40.34 7.35
C LYS A 263 -24.42 -39.54 7.14
N VAL A 264 -24.15 -38.60 8.05
CA VAL A 264 -22.88 -37.86 8.14
C VAL A 264 -22.11 -38.38 9.34
N THR A 265 -20.87 -38.83 9.14
CA THR A 265 -20.00 -39.36 10.19
C THR A 265 -18.70 -38.61 10.18
N ILE A 266 -18.36 -37.92 11.27
CA ILE A 266 -17.05 -37.27 11.45
C ILE A 266 -16.13 -38.28 12.17
N SER A 267 -14.86 -38.36 11.74
CA SER A 267 -13.85 -39.21 12.37
C SER A 267 -13.55 -38.77 13.81
N GLU A 268 -13.05 -39.67 14.63
CA GLU A 268 -12.73 -39.41 16.04
C GLU A 268 -11.67 -38.32 16.22
N ASP A 269 -10.73 -38.22 15.27
CA ASP A 269 -9.69 -37.17 15.24
C ASP A 269 -10.19 -35.83 14.70
N GLY A 270 -11.46 -35.78 14.22
CA GLY A 270 -12.05 -34.57 13.64
C GLY A 270 -11.40 -34.11 12.33
N GLN A 271 -10.55 -34.91 11.68
CA GLN A 271 -9.82 -34.53 10.47
C GLN A 271 -10.49 -34.96 9.17
N SER A 272 -11.56 -35.76 9.26
CA SER A 272 -12.33 -36.21 8.10
C SER A 272 -13.80 -36.38 8.43
N PHE A 273 -14.63 -36.37 7.39
CA PHE A 273 -16.01 -36.83 7.48
C PHE A 273 -16.40 -37.69 6.27
N VAL A 274 -17.44 -38.46 6.44
CA VAL A 274 -18.07 -39.28 5.39
C VAL A 274 -19.55 -38.95 5.33
N VAL A 275 -20.05 -38.71 4.11
CA VAL A 275 -21.48 -38.61 3.78
C VAL A 275 -21.87 -39.83 2.96
N ASP A 276 -22.85 -40.61 3.43
CA ASP A 276 -23.43 -41.73 2.70
C ASP A 276 -24.64 -41.20 1.88
N LEU A 277 -24.46 -41.10 0.56
CA LEU A 277 -25.51 -40.67 -0.35
C LEU A 277 -26.39 -41.84 -0.85
N GLY A 278 -25.94 -43.08 -0.67
CA GLY A 278 -26.62 -44.28 -1.22
C GLY A 278 -26.55 -44.38 -2.74
N ASP A 279 -27.55 -44.95 -3.34
CA ASP A 279 -27.65 -45.02 -4.79
C ASP A 279 -28.10 -43.69 -5.36
N ILE A 280 -27.39 -43.17 -6.36
CA ILE A 280 -27.72 -41.92 -7.05
C ILE A 280 -28.00 -42.21 -8.53
N THR A 281 -28.89 -41.41 -9.12
CA THR A 281 -29.30 -41.50 -10.53
C THR A 281 -28.88 -40.22 -11.29
N GLU A 282 -29.12 -40.20 -12.61
CA GLU A 282 -28.94 -39.03 -13.44
C GLU A 282 -29.73 -37.79 -12.96
N ASN A 283 -30.75 -37.99 -12.13
CA ASN A 283 -31.57 -36.92 -11.55
C ASN A 283 -31.08 -36.44 -10.15
N ASP A 284 -30.06 -37.10 -9.63
CA ASP A 284 -29.54 -36.84 -8.29
C ASP A 284 -28.22 -36.07 -8.35
N GLN A 285 -28.32 -34.75 -8.16
CA GLN A 285 -27.17 -33.87 -8.11
C GLN A 285 -27.11 -33.23 -6.72
N TYR A 286 -25.91 -33.24 -6.12
CA TYR A 286 -25.74 -32.76 -4.75
C TYR A 286 -24.63 -31.70 -4.62
N ARG A 287 -24.80 -30.81 -3.64
CA ARG A 287 -23.73 -29.96 -3.11
C ARG A 287 -23.62 -30.18 -1.61
N ILE A 288 -22.45 -30.59 -1.15
CA ILE A 288 -22.11 -30.67 0.27
C ILE A 288 -21.34 -29.42 0.60
N ALA A 289 -21.88 -28.58 1.49
CA ALA A 289 -21.27 -27.36 1.97
C ALA A 289 -20.92 -27.49 3.45
N TYR A 290 -19.80 -26.94 3.88
CA TYR A 290 -19.38 -26.95 5.27
C TYR A 290 -18.29 -25.92 5.52
N ASP A 291 -18.08 -25.56 6.79
CA ASP A 291 -17.06 -24.63 7.25
C ASP A 291 -16.05 -25.34 8.15
N VAL A 292 -14.79 -24.90 8.03
CA VAL A 292 -13.68 -25.28 8.91
C VAL A 292 -13.17 -24.04 9.61
N LYS A 293 -12.95 -24.12 10.92
CA LYS A 293 -12.37 -23.06 11.73
C LYS A 293 -10.91 -23.40 12.05
N LEU A 294 -10.00 -22.47 11.74
CA LEU A 294 -8.61 -22.53 12.18
C LEU A 294 -8.49 -22.10 13.64
N ASN A 295 -7.71 -22.81 14.43
CA ASN A 295 -7.47 -22.53 15.84
C ASN A 295 -6.18 -21.71 16.07
N TYR A 296 -5.68 -21.07 15.01
CA TYR A 296 -4.48 -20.23 15.02
C TYR A 296 -4.68 -19.02 14.09
N GLU A 297 -3.75 -18.06 14.12
CA GLU A 297 -3.67 -16.96 13.16
C GLU A 297 -2.94 -17.44 11.91
N PRO A 298 -3.62 -17.56 10.75
CA PRO A 298 -2.95 -17.98 9.53
C PRO A 298 -2.07 -16.85 8.99
N VAL A 299 -1.07 -17.23 8.22
CA VAL A 299 -0.18 -16.29 7.56
C VAL A 299 -0.55 -16.13 6.08
N ASP A 300 -0.24 -14.96 5.54
CA ASP A 300 -0.47 -14.69 4.13
C ASP A 300 0.28 -15.70 3.23
N GLY A 301 -0.43 -16.19 2.19
CA GLY A 301 0.09 -17.21 1.27
C GLY A 301 -0.02 -18.65 1.77
N GLU A 302 -0.52 -18.90 2.97
CA GLU A 302 -0.73 -20.26 3.49
C GLU A 302 -1.76 -21.01 2.64
N LEU A 303 -1.46 -22.29 2.33
CA LEU A 303 -2.31 -23.15 1.51
C LEU A 303 -2.96 -24.26 2.35
N LEU A 304 -4.25 -24.14 2.57
CA LEU A 304 -5.05 -25.08 3.34
C LEU A 304 -5.62 -26.17 2.41
N LYS A 305 -4.88 -27.29 2.28
CA LYS A 305 -5.23 -28.38 1.37
C LYS A 305 -6.28 -29.29 1.98
N ASN A 306 -7.26 -29.68 1.15
CA ASN A 306 -8.33 -30.58 1.56
C ASN A 306 -8.77 -31.45 0.40
N ASP A 307 -8.92 -32.76 0.64
CA ASP A 307 -9.32 -33.75 -0.37
C ASP A 307 -10.82 -34.06 -0.27
N ALA A 308 -11.46 -34.24 -1.41
CA ALA A 308 -12.75 -34.91 -1.52
C ALA A 308 -12.59 -36.21 -2.31
N ILE A 309 -13.19 -37.29 -1.83
CA ILE A 309 -13.12 -38.61 -2.46
C ILE A 309 -14.55 -39.15 -2.66
N LEU A 310 -14.89 -39.51 -3.88
CA LEU A 310 -16.12 -40.23 -4.23
C LEU A 310 -15.80 -41.69 -4.42
N LYS A 311 -16.52 -42.55 -3.73
CA LYS A 311 -16.51 -44.02 -3.90
C LYS A 311 -17.90 -44.52 -4.26
N GLY A 312 -17.97 -45.53 -5.10
CA GLY A 312 -19.20 -46.18 -5.50
C GLY A 312 -18.91 -47.60 -6.02
N LYS A 313 -19.91 -48.47 -6.07
CA LYS A 313 -19.69 -49.87 -6.47
C LYS A 313 -19.42 -50.07 -7.95
N ASN A 314 -20.02 -49.25 -8.82
CA ASN A 314 -19.95 -49.37 -10.27
C ASN A 314 -19.18 -48.20 -10.93
N THR A 315 -18.34 -47.52 -10.19
CA THR A 315 -17.50 -46.41 -10.70
C THR A 315 -16.10 -46.49 -10.11
N GLU A 316 -15.16 -45.87 -10.79
CA GLU A 316 -13.82 -45.67 -10.25
C GLU A 316 -13.84 -44.66 -9.11
N VAL A 317 -12.96 -44.84 -8.13
CA VAL A 317 -12.73 -43.83 -7.08
C VAL A 317 -12.27 -42.54 -7.72
N LYS A 318 -12.96 -41.46 -7.44
CA LYS A 318 -12.56 -40.12 -7.87
C LYS A 318 -12.06 -39.32 -6.65
N GLN A 319 -10.93 -38.68 -6.81
CA GLN A 319 -10.35 -37.81 -5.79
C GLN A 319 -10.03 -36.44 -6.37
N VAL A 320 -10.35 -35.40 -5.62
CA VAL A 320 -10.04 -34.01 -5.94
C VAL A 320 -9.41 -33.36 -4.71
N THR A 321 -8.23 -32.78 -4.91
CA THR A 321 -7.58 -31.93 -3.90
C THR A 321 -7.84 -30.48 -4.22
N ASN A 322 -8.35 -29.75 -3.26
CA ASN A 322 -8.50 -28.29 -3.31
C ASN A 322 -7.54 -27.67 -2.27
N ALA A 323 -7.03 -26.48 -2.57
CA ALA A 323 -6.20 -25.70 -1.65
C ALA A 323 -6.79 -24.29 -1.52
N ALA A 324 -7.35 -23.98 -0.36
CA ALA A 324 -7.75 -22.62 -0.04
C ALA A 324 -6.48 -21.81 0.26
N ALA A 325 -6.29 -20.72 -0.43
CA ALA A 325 -5.19 -19.80 -0.16
C ALA A 325 -5.65 -18.72 0.83
N VAL A 326 -4.90 -18.55 1.91
CA VAL A 326 -5.05 -17.41 2.81
C VAL A 326 -4.48 -16.18 2.11
N GLN A 327 -5.26 -15.11 2.01
CA GLN A 327 -4.88 -13.89 1.29
C GLN A 327 -5.08 -12.69 2.20
N ILE A 328 -3.98 -12.23 2.79
CA ILE A 328 -3.97 -11.10 3.73
C ILE A 328 -3.15 -10.00 3.08
N ALA A 329 -3.83 -8.98 2.58
CA ALA A 329 -3.16 -7.79 2.06
C ALA A 329 -2.43 -7.06 3.19
N GLY A 330 -1.37 -6.36 2.86
CA GLY A 330 -0.60 -5.66 3.86
C GLY A 330 0.47 -4.77 3.26
N GLY A 331 1.13 -4.05 4.15
CA GLY A 331 2.25 -3.21 3.77
C GLY A 331 3.15 -2.90 4.96
N SER A 332 4.37 -2.56 4.62
CA SER A 332 5.35 -2.15 5.62
C SER A 332 6.20 -1.00 5.10
N GLY A 333 6.82 -0.29 6.02
CA GLY A 333 7.74 0.78 5.69
C GLY A 333 8.64 1.13 6.84
N VAL A 334 9.44 2.15 6.63
CA VAL A 334 10.31 2.73 7.66
C VAL A 334 10.37 4.24 7.46
N GLY A 335 10.30 4.97 8.55
CA GLY A 335 10.58 6.39 8.59
C GLY A 335 11.72 6.68 9.55
N TYR A 336 12.32 7.84 9.42
CA TYR A 336 13.56 8.16 10.13
C TYR A 336 13.42 9.43 10.96
N VAL A 337 14.11 9.42 12.11
CA VAL A 337 14.34 10.59 12.93
C VAL A 337 15.82 10.94 12.89
N PHE A 338 16.13 12.22 13.14
CA PHE A 338 17.45 12.81 13.00
C PHE A 338 17.90 13.39 14.33
N THR A 339 19.22 13.60 14.44
CA THR A 339 19.86 14.11 15.67
C THR A 339 20.77 15.28 15.36
N ILE A 340 20.66 16.35 16.12
CA ILE A 340 21.63 17.44 16.13
C ILE A 340 22.48 17.35 17.39
N ASN A 341 23.80 17.30 17.22
CA ASN A 341 24.77 17.40 18.27
C ASN A 341 25.41 18.81 18.24
N ILE A 342 25.38 19.50 19.35
CA ILE A 342 26.12 20.77 19.56
C ILE A 342 27.34 20.44 20.39
N HIS A 343 28.52 20.84 19.93
CA HIS A 343 29.74 20.77 20.68
C HIS A 343 30.24 22.19 20.92
N LYS A 344 30.12 22.64 22.16
CA LYS A 344 30.46 24.00 22.60
C LYS A 344 31.86 24.05 23.16
N VAL A 345 32.68 24.89 22.57
CA VAL A 345 34.11 25.02 22.98
C VAL A 345 34.54 26.49 23.08
N ASP A 346 35.69 26.73 23.72
CA ASP A 346 36.37 28.01 23.63
C ASP A 346 37.33 28.09 22.42
N ASP A 347 38.05 29.19 22.29
CA ASP A 347 39.03 29.43 21.23
C ASP A 347 40.30 28.58 21.35
N ALA A 348 40.53 27.93 22.49
CA ALA A 348 41.54 26.89 22.71
C ALA A 348 40.98 25.46 22.55
N ASN A 349 39.76 25.32 22.03
CA ASN A 349 39.06 24.05 21.83
C ASN A 349 38.79 23.26 23.13
N GLN A 350 38.66 24.00 24.28
CA GLN A 350 38.26 23.38 25.53
C GLN A 350 36.73 23.38 25.65
N PRO A 351 36.11 22.30 26.16
CA PRO A 351 34.67 22.20 26.28
C PRO A 351 34.11 23.25 27.26
N LEU A 352 32.95 23.80 26.91
CA LEU A 352 32.26 24.81 27.70
C LEU A 352 30.92 24.29 28.22
N GLN A 353 30.85 24.07 29.54
CA GLN A 353 29.64 23.75 30.26
C GLN A 353 28.79 24.99 30.53
N GLY A 354 27.46 24.84 30.51
CA GLY A 354 26.51 25.85 30.97
C GLY A 354 26.05 26.83 29.87
N ALA A 355 26.51 26.72 28.65
CA ALA A 355 25.97 27.50 27.52
C ALA A 355 24.53 27.10 27.25
N LYS A 356 23.63 28.08 27.07
CA LYS A 356 22.20 27.82 26.80
C LYS A 356 21.87 28.04 25.32
N PHE A 357 21.15 27.08 24.76
CA PHE A 357 20.74 27.09 23.38
C PHE A 357 19.24 26.91 23.25
N LYS A 358 18.62 27.71 22.37
CA LYS A 358 17.25 27.50 21.86
C LYS A 358 17.33 26.92 20.46
N VAL A 359 16.63 25.79 20.23
CA VAL A 359 16.56 25.13 18.93
C VAL A 359 15.19 25.37 18.30
N VAL A 360 15.18 25.93 17.10
CA VAL A 360 13.97 26.27 16.37
C VAL A 360 13.98 25.61 14.98
N ARG A 361 12.90 24.94 14.62
CA ARG A 361 12.67 24.46 13.26
C ARG A 361 12.22 25.64 12.39
N GLN A 362 12.95 25.93 11.31
CA GLN A 362 12.74 27.15 10.54
C GLN A 362 11.43 27.13 9.72
N ALA A 363 11.04 25.97 9.20
CA ALA A 363 9.87 25.82 8.30
C ALA A 363 8.55 26.34 8.89
N ASN A 364 8.39 26.28 10.22
CA ASN A 364 7.15 26.66 10.90
C ASN A 364 7.40 27.49 12.18
N ASN A 365 8.63 27.93 12.42
CA ASN A 365 9.08 28.62 13.65
C ASN A 365 8.80 27.83 14.94
N GLN A 366 8.74 26.51 14.85
CA GLN A 366 8.50 25.64 16.00
C GLN A 366 9.71 25.62 16.91
N VAL A 367 9.53 26.01 18.17
CA VAL A 367 10.55 25.80 19.21
C VAL A 367 10.59 24.32 19.55
N ILE A 368 11.73 23.66 19.30
CA ILE A 368 11.96 22.26 19.64
C ILE A 368 12.24 22.14 21.14
N GLY A 369 13.08 23.04 21.66
CA GLY A 369 13.40 23.06 23.07
C GLY A 369 14.50 24.07 23.39
N GLU A 370 14.77 24.20 24.70
CA GLU A 370 15.91 24.93 25.27
C GLU A 370 16.81 23.91 25.96
N TYR A 371 18.10 24.04 25.76
CA TYR A 371 19.10 23.05 26.16
C TYR A 371 20.30 23.75 26.80
N VAL A 372 21.01 23.02 27.66
CA VAL A 372 22.21 23.51 28.33
C VAL A 372 23.36 22.53 28.08
N THR A 373 24.55 23.03 27.75
CA THR A 373 25.72 22.17 27.52
C THR A 373 26.15 21.48 28.81
N ASP A 374 26.50 20.19 28.69
CA ASP A 374 27.03 19.36 29.76
C ASP A 374 28.51 19.71 30.10
N GLU A 375 29.12 18.95 31.01
CA GLU A 375 30.52 19.10 31.42
C GLU A 375 31.54 18.92 30.28
N ASN A 376 31.13 18.21 29.20
CA ASN A 376 31.93 18.00 28.00
C ASN A 376 31.56 18.98 26.86
N GLY A 377 30.76 20.00 27.16
CA GLY A 377 30.30 21.00 26.20
C GLY A 377 29.28 20.50 25.21
N ASN A 378 28.60 19.38 25.47
CA ASN A 378 27.71 18.73 24.51
C ASN A 378 26.22 18.98 24.80
N ILE A 379 25.44 19.08 23.73
CA ILE A 379 24.00 18.94 23.72
C ILE A 379 23.65 17.95 22.62
N THR A 380 22.71 17.02 22.89
CA THR A 380 22.13 16.11 21.87
C THR A 380 20.63 16.36 21.78
N VAL A 381 20.18 16.73 20.60
CA VAL A 381 18.74 16.94 20.29
C VAL A 381 18.27 15.85 19.36
N ASN A 382 17.46 14.93 19.87
CA ASN A 382 16.98 13.74 19.19
C ASN A 382 15.55 13.91 18.63
N ALA A 383 15.10 12.92 17.87
CA ALA A 383 13.75 12.81 17.33
C ALA A 383 13.34 13.99 16.44
N LEU A 384 14.28 14.49 15.67
CA LEU A 384 14.07 15.60 14.74
C LEU A 384 13.66 15.09 13.37
N LEU A 385 12.95 15.93 12.64
CA LEU A 385 12.74 15.73 11.20
C LEU A 385 13.98 16.21 10.43
N LYS A 386 14.18 15.71 9.22
CA LYS A 386 15.20 16.20 8.28
C LYS A 386 14.74 17.54 7.71
N ASP A 387 15.16 18.63 8.35
CA ASP A 387 14.72 19.97 8.01
C ASP A 387 15.80 21.01 8.38
N LYS A 388 15.51 22.28 8.12
CA LYS A 388 16.38 23.38 8.52
C LYS A 388 16.06 23.81 9.95
N TYR A 389 17.13 23.95 10.75
CA TYR A 389 17.07 24.40 12.14
C TYR A 389 17.99 25.61 12.39
N ILE A 390 17.58 26.45 13.33
CA ILE A 390 18.40 27.52 13.89
C ILE A 390 18.72 27.17 15.33
N LEU A 391 20.01 27.14 15.64
CA LEU A 391 20.54 26.94 16.98
C LEU A 391 20.94 28.32 17.49
N THR A 392 20.13 28.93 18.35
CA THR A 392 20.40 30.26 18.92
C THR A 392 21.04 30.10 20.29
N GLU A 393 22.29 30.55 20.48
CA GLU A 393 22.89 30.66 21.80
C GLU A 393 22.28 31.86 22.53
N THR A 394 21.57 31.60 23.62
CA THR A 394 20.87 32.61 24.41
C THR A 394 21.67 33.13 25.61
N GLU A 395 22.61 32.31 26.09
CA GLU A 395 23.46 32.67 27.22
C GLU A 395 24.82 31.96 27.12
N ALA A 396 25.91 32.71 27.21
CA ALA A 396 27.25 32.15 27.29
C ALA A 396 27.61 31.76 28.73
N PRO A 397 28.52 30.79 28.94
CA PRO A 397 29.08 30.54 30.26
C PRO A 397 29.83 31.75 30.81
N ALA A 398 29.91 31.86 32.14
CA ALA A 398 30.59 32.96 32.79
C ALA A 398 32.07 33.10 32.33
N GLY A 399 32.46 34.30 31.93
CA GLY A 399 33.80 34.63 31.41
C GLY A 399 33.98 34.36 29.92
N TYR A 400 32.91 34.11 29.20
CA TYR A 400 32.89 33.92 27.74
C TYR A 400 31.84 34.80 27.10
N SER A 401 32.07 35.21 25.86
CA SER A 401 31.13 36.03 25.08
C SER A 401 30.61 35.25 23.85
N ILE A 402 29.35 35.52 23.48
CA ILE A 402 28.76 34.93 22.28
C ILE A 402 29.37 35.57 21.03
N LYS A 403 30.03 34.77 20.21
CA LYS A 403 30.61 35.25 18.94
C LYS A 403 29.55 35.36 17.84
N SER A 404 28.64 34.39 17.76
CA SER A 404 27.52 34.38 16.86
C SER A 404 26.35 33.72 17.57
N ALA A 405 25.23 34.44 17.70
CA ALA A 405 24.06 33.90 18.39
C ALA A 405 23.43 32.74 17.63
N ASP A 406 23.37 32.84 16.32
CA ASP A 406 22.70 31.87 15.48
C ASP A 406 23.67 30.98 14.69
N THR A 407 23.40 29.68 14.70
CA THR A 407 24.07 28.68 13.88
C THR A 407 23.00 27.90 13.09
N GLU A 408 23.16 27.90 11.78
CA GLU A 408 22.23 27.17 10.90
C GLU A 408 22.61 25.68 10.77
N VAL A 409 21.60 24.83 10.75
CA VAL A 409 21.65 23.42 10.34
C VAL A 409 20.73 23.26 9.16
N ASN A 410 21.25 22.88 8.01
CA ASN A 410 20.42 22.60 6.81
C ASN A 410 20.10 21.11 6.72
N ALA A 411 19.05 20.75 5.97
CA ALA A 411 18.66 19.37 5.77
C ALA A 411 19.78 18.49 5.16
N GLU A 412 20.64 19.10 4.34
CA GLU A 412 21.77 18.45 3.67
C GLU A 412 22.97 18.22 4.61
N ASP A 413 23.00 18.88 5.77
CA ASP A 413 24.09 18.72 6.75
C ASP A 413 24.01 17.38 7.49
N PHE A 414 22.83 16.74 7.51
CA PHE A 414 22.66 15.43 8.16
C PHE A 414 23.35 14.34 7.36
N GLY A 415 24.26 13.61 8.02
CA GLY A 415 25.01 12.52 7.45
C GLY A 415 24.18 11.25 7.22
N ALA A 416 24.80 10.22 6.66
CA ALA A 416 24.20 8.91 6.45
C ALA A 416 23.78 8.21 7.76
N ASP A 417 24.43 8.58 8.87
CA ASP A 417 24.10 8.17 10.23
C ASP A 417 22.90 8.95 10.82
N ARG A 418 22.29 9.85 10.03
CA ARG A 418 21.16 10.72 10.40
C ARG A 418 21.49 11.68 11.53
N SER A 419 22.75 12.03 11.67
CA SER A 419 23.19 13.01 12.64
C SER A 419 23.98 14.15 11.98
N VAL A 420 24.05 15.28 12.68
CA VAL A 420 24.93 16.39 12.36
C VAL A 420 25.56 16.91 13.66
N THR A 421 26.83 17.26 13.61
CA THR A 421 27.53 17.91 14.73
C THR A 421 27.93 19.32 14.33
N LYS A 422 27.53 20.30 15.14
CA LYS A 422 27.96 21.71 15.00
C LYS A 422 28.86 22.09 16.17
N THR A 423 30.12 22.40 15.87
CA THR A 423 31.06 22.96 16.86
C THR A 423 30.89 24.47 16.90
N ILE A 424 30.55 25.01 18.07
CA ILE A 424 30.27 26.44 18.27
C ILE A 424 31.28 26.98 19.29
N VAL A 425 31.98 28.08 18.91
CA VAL A 425 33.08 28.64 19.68
C VAL A 425 32.67 29.94 20.34
N ASN A 426 32.91 30.05 21.65
CA ASN A 426 32.87 31.32 22.36
C ASN A 426 34.29 31.75 22.76
N PRO A 427 34.72 32.97 22.41
CA PRO A 427 35.96 33.49 22.88
C PRO A 427 35.88 33.82 24.37
N LYS A 428 37.00 33.65 25.04
CA LYS A 428 37.13 34.09 26.43
C LYS A 428 37.05 35.63 26.50
N GLU A 429 36.32 36.15 27.47
CA GLU A 429 36.27 37.59 27.67
C GLU A 429 37.65 38.13 28.00
N GLU A 430 38.09 39.13 27.26
CA GLU A 430 39.33 39.85 27.60
C GLU A 430 39.12 40.64 28.88
N THR A 431 39.84 40.25 29.94
CA THR A 431 39.85 41.01 31.16
C THR A 431 40.66 42.26 30.88
N THR A 432 40.05 43.37 30.51
CA THR A 432 40.70 44.66 30.40
C THR A 432 41.02 45.10 31.81
N THR A 433 42.25 44.80 32.25
CA THR A 433 42.78 45.36 33.49
C THR A 433 43.06 46.88 33.28
N THR A 434 42.10 47.71 33.62
CA THR A 434 42.26 49.14 33.61
C THR A 434 43.24 49.48 34.76
N THR A 435 44.52 49.54 34.42
CA THR A 435 45.53 50.06 35.34
C THR A 435 45.25 51.55 35.48
N THR A 436 44.55 51.94 36.55
CA THR A 436 44.36 53.32 36.91
C THR A 436 45.71 53.85 37.42
N THR A 437 46.52 54.43 36.54
CA THR A 437 47.71 55.16 36.90
C THR A 437 47.26 56.47 37.55
N THR A 438 47.28 56.52 38.89
CA THR A 438 47.03 57.75 39.63
C THR A 438 48.24 58.67 39.44
N THR A 439 48.16 59.58 38.47
CA THR A 439 49.13 60.67 38.29
C THR A 439 48.83 61.76 39.33
N THR A 440 49.63 61.84 40.38
CA THR A 440 49.57 62.94 41.34
C THR A 440 50.08 64.18 40.65
N THR A 441 49.22 65.07 40.21
CA THR A 441 49.56 66.36 39.65
C THR A 441 49.64 67.37 40.78
N THR A 442 50.86 67.78 41.10
CA THR A 442 51.12 68.87 42.01
C THR A 442 50.73 70.20 41.38
N THR A 443 49.65 70.79 41.88
CA THR A 443 49.14 72.10 41.43
C THR A 443 50.05 73.21 41.90
N THR A 444 50.72 73.89 40.96
CA THR A 444 51.35 75.20 41.20
C THR A 444 50.41 76.27 40.70
N THR A 445 49.86 77.05 41.65
CA THR A 445 49.00 78.21 41.43
C THR A 445 49.77 79.34 40.85
N THR A 446 49.45 79.85 39.67
CA THR A 446 49.85 81.19 39.22
C THR A 446 48.61 81.92 38.72
N THR A 447 48.23 82.94 39.46
CA THR A 447 47.16 83.90 39.21
C THR A 447 47.57 84.85 38.10
N SER A 448 46.72 85.03 37.07
CA SER A 448 46.73 86.27 36.28
C SER A 448 45.35 86.48 35.65
N THR A 449 44.85 87.59 35.99
CA THR A 449 43.59 88.28 35.65
C THR A 449 43.53 88.74 34.19
N THR A 450 42.35 88.76 33.61
CA THR A 450 41.68 89.87 32.87
C THR A 450 41.03 89.38 31.56
N THR A 451 39.78 89.46 31.50
CA THR A 451 38.76 90.37 31.02
C THR A 451 38.13 90.00 29.69
N THR A 452 36.81 89.78 29.78
CA THR A 452 35.73 90.29 28.95
C THR A 452 35.76 89.99 27.44
N THR A 453 34.75 89.37 26.84
CA THR A 453 33.52 90.02 26.41
C THR A 453 32.62 89.02 25.58
N GLU A 454 31.35 89.01 26.00
CA GLU A 454 30.11 88.84 25.23
C GLU A 454 29.96 87.74 24.18
N GLU A 455 29.13 86.82 24.48
CA GLU A 455 27.75 86.56 23.98
C GLU A 455 27.36 87.10 22.60
N PRO A 456 26.27 86.65 21.94
CA PRO A 456 25.37 85.51 22.21
C PRO A 456 24.79 84.80 20.93
N THR A 457 23.83 83.97 21.19
CA THR A 457 22.54 83.73 20.55
C THR A 457 22.41 82.48 19.74
N THR A 458 21.65 81.57 20.30
CA THR A 458 20.26 81.09 20.05
C THR A 458 20.10 80.33 18.77
N THR A 459 19.34 79.27 18.67
CA THR A 459 18.08 78.85 19.25
C THR A 459 17.79 77.45 18.66
N SER A 460 17.46 76.49 19.48
CA SER A 460 16.12 75.80 19.53
C SER A 460 15.53 75.42 18.17
N THR A 461 14.88 74.35 17.93
CA THR A 461 13.87 73.59 18.65
C THR A 461 13.43 72.44 17.78
N THR A 462 13.21 71.31 18.37
CA THR A 462 11.96 70.60 18.53
C THR A 462 11.30 69.92 17.32
N THR A 463 11.18 68.62 17.43
CA THR A 463 9.98 67.82 17.60
C THR A 463 9.10 67.54 16.39
N THR A 464 8.72 66.33 16.31
CA THR A 464 7.41 65.70 16.21
C THR A 464 7.13 64.92 14.93
N THR A 465 7.06 63.59 15.13
CA THR A 465 5.92 62.70 15.02
C THR A 465 4.93 62.87 13.85
N LYS A 466 4.65 61.79 13.22
CA LYS A 466 3.40 61.13 12.85
C LYS A 466 3.45 60.54 11.43
N GLU A 467 3.32 59.31 11.38
CA GLU A 467 2.12 58.47 11.05
C GLU A 467 1.51 58.69 9.70
N ALA A 468 1.33 57.59 9.08
CA ALA A 468 0.11 57.11 8.43
C ALA A 468 0.08 56.95 6.90
N THR A 469 -0.14 55.75 6.57
CA THR A 469 -1.21 55.21 5.73
C THR A 469 -1.11 55.30 4.21
N THR A 470 -1.11 54.09 3.66
CA THR A 470 -2.11 53.56 2.70
C THR A 470 -1.89 53.77 1.21
N LYS A 471 -2.04 52.60 0.60
CA LYS A 471 -2.66 52.25 -0.70
C LYS A 471 -1.84 52.27 -1.97
N GLU A 472 -1.83 51.09 -2.45
CA GLU A 472 -2.47 50.54 -3.67
C GLU A 472 -1.91 50.96 -5.02
N ALA A 473 -1.79 49.91 -5.73
CA ALA A 473 -2.27 49.66 -7.10
C ALA A 473 -1.21 49.57 -8.19
N THR A 474 -1.11 48.40 -8.68
CA THR A 474 -1.57 47.95 -10.02
C THR A 474 -0.68 48.25 -11.22
N THR A 475 -0.41 47.16 -11.89
CA THR A 475 -0.53 46.97 -13.35
C THR A 475 0.74 47.02 -14.19
N THR A 476 1.05 45.83 -14.65
CA THR A 476 1.01 45.36 -16.05
C THR A 476 2.18 45.66 -16.96
N THR A 477 2.59 44.58 -17.55
CA THR A 477 2.77 44.27 -18.98
C THR A 477 4.19 44.25 -19.51
N THR A 478 4.55 43.06 -19.89
CA THR A 478 4.79 42.54 -21.26
C THR A 478 6.16 42.80 -21.89
N THR A 479 6.77 41.72 -22.25
CA THR A 479 7.06 41.21 -23.58
C THR A 479 8.54 41.17 -24.01
N THR A 480 8.83 39.99 -24.44
CA THR A 480 9.61 39.51 -25.60
C THR A 480 11.13 39.57 -25.59
N GLY A 481 11.58 38.37 -25.92
CA GLY A 481 12.55 38.17 -27.01
C GLY A 481 13.85 37.55 -26.56
N GLU A 482 14.11 36.51 -26.98
CA GLU A 482 14.79 35.80 -28.06
C GLU A 482 15.78 34.74 -27.61
N THR A 483 15.69 33.66 -28.27
CA THR A 483 16.51 32.51 -28.52
C THR A 483 18.03 32.74 -28.52
N THR A 484 18.79 31.87 -27.86
CA THR A 484 20.07 31.41 -28.46
C THR A 484 20.36 29.98 -28.02
N THR A 485 20.37 29.11 -29.01
CA THR A 485 20.87 27.75 -29.04
C THR A 485 22.39 27.74 -28.89
N THR A 486 22.95 26.84 -28.07
CA THR A 486 24.30 26.32 -28.31
C THR A 486 24.41 24.88 -27.83
N THR A 487 24.63 24.01 -28.78
CA THR A 487 25.02 22.61 -28.72
C THR A 487 26.49 22.50 -28.32
N THR A 488 26.87 21.49 -27.51
CA THR A 488 28.08 20.66 -27.69
C THR A 488 28.12 19.57 -26.63
N THR A 489 27.91 18.35 -27.02
CA THR A 489 28.81 17.20 -27.25
C THR A 489 29.44 16.55 -26.01
N SER A 490 28.94 15.35 -25.74
CA SER A 490 29.60 14.06 -25.49
C SER A 490 30.79 13.97 -24.54
N GLU A 491 30.68 13.13 -23.56
CA GLU A 491 31.55 11.96 -23.35
C GLU A 491 30.99 11.03 -22.24
N GLU A 492 30.82 9.77 -22.59
CA GLU A 492 30.73 8.57 -21.73
C GLU A 492 32.18 8.13 -21.43
N PRO A 493 32.52 7.17 -20.58
CA PRO A 493 31.75 6.35 -19.62
C PRO A 493 32.50 6.11 -18.30
N THR A 494 31.87 5.46 -17.32
CA THR A 494 32.47 4.30 -16.64
C THR A 494 31.47 3.60 -15.72
N THR A 495 31.31 2.32 -15.95
CA THR A 495 30.62 1.31 -15.14
C THR A 495 31.15 1.25 -13.71
N THR A 496 30.24 1.28 -12.72
CA THR A 496 30.54 0.73 -11.40
C THR A 496 29.31 -0.05 -10.91
N SER A 497 29.51 -1.35 -10.79
CA SER A 497 28.57 -2.32 -10.24
C SER A 497 28.22 -2.01 -8.78
N THR A 498 26.92 -1.88 -8.51
CA THR A 498 26.41 -1.77 -7.15
C THR A 498 25.82 -3.12 -6.73
N THR A 499 26.42 -3.72 -5.74
CA THR A 499 25.98 -4.95 -5.10
C THR A 499 24.75 -4.68 -4.23
N THR A 500 23.71 -5.46 -4.47
CA THR A 500 22.48 -5.52 -3.67
C THR A 500 22.75 -6.19 -2.31
N PRO A 501 22.27 -5.69 -1.19
CA PRO A 501 22.37 -6.39 0.08
C PRO A 501 21.35 -7.52 0.19
N THR A 502 21.84 -8.70 0.50
CA THR A 502 21.11 -9.93 0.81
C THR A 502 20.52 -9.85 2.22
N PRO A 503 19.28 -10.32 2.48
CA PRO A 503 18.75 -10.44 3.82
C PRO A 503 19.40 -11.60 4.60
N PRO A 504 19.40 -11.55 5.95
CA PRO A 504 20.12 -12.52 6.78
C PRO A 504 19.45 -13.90 6.82
N PRO A 505 20.22 -14.97 7.01
CA PRO A 505 19.73 -16.35 6.97
C PRO A 505 19.07 -16.75 8.28
N SER A 506 17.92 -17.40 8.19
CA SER A 506 17.33 -18.17 9.27
C SER A 506 18.09 -19.51 9.47
N SER A 507 18.38 -19.80 10.71
CA SER A 507 19.08 -20.99 11.18
C SER A 507 18.33 -22.28 10.85
N SER A 508 18.98 -23.19 10.13
CA SER A 508 18.56 -24.58 9.97
C SER A 508 19.45 -25.50 10.79
N THR A 509 18.83 -26.35 11.57
CA THR A 509 19.47 -27.53 12.18
C THR A 509 19.51 -28.70 11.21
N THR A 510 20.62 -29.34 11.20
CA THR A 510 21.11 -30.47 10.38
C THR A 510 20.36 -31.76 10.64
N GLU A 511 20.08 -32.55 9.60
CA GLU A 511 20.45 -33.98 9.52
C GLU A 511 20.31 -34.51 8.09
N GLY A 512 21.33 -35.28 7.66
CA GLY A 512 21.53 -35.75 6.28
C GLY A 512 21.02 -37.20 6.06
N PRO A 513 21.60 -38.03 5.12
CA PRO A 513 21.29 -37.96 3.69
C PRO A 513 20.49 -39.18 3.20
N GLY A 514 19.75 -39.04 2.11
CA GLY A 514 19.09 -40.18 1.43
C GLY A 514 18.85 -39.88 -0.04
N ASP A 515 19.52 -40.62 -0.88
CA ASP A 515 19.41 -40.70 -2.33
C ASP A 515 17.97 -40.91 -2.82
N GLY A 516 17.54 -40.15 -3.84
CA GLY A 516 16.28 -40.41 -4.53
C GLY A 516 16.00 -39.47 -5.69
N LYS A 517 16.26 -39.90 -6.90
CA LYS A 517 15.86 -39.28 -8.16
C LYS A 517 14.37 -38.92 -8.16
N GLY A 518 14.03 -37.66 -8.08
CA GLY A 518 12.66 -37.12 -8.13
C GLY A 518 12.38 -36.41 -9.44
N LYS A 519 11.44 -36.97 -10.21
CA LYS A 519 10.80 -36.34 -11.38
C LYS A 519 10.11 -35.04 -10.96
N GLY A 520 10.17 -34.02 -11.84
CA GLY A 520 9.60 -32.70 -11.64
C GLY A 520 8.13 -32.75 -11.22
N ARG A 521 7.84 -32.14 -10.08
CA ARG A 521 6.47 -31.91 -9.60
C ARG A 521 5.85 -30.79 -10.44
N LYS A 522 4.87 -31.16 -11.25
CA LYS A 522 3.88 -30.19 -11.75
C LYS A 522 3.16 -29.60 -10.53
N LYS A 523 3.33 -28.31 -10.26
CA LYS A 523 2.48 -27.59 -9.30
C LYS A 523 1.04 -27.61 -9.86
N VAL A 524 0.14 -28.27 -9.16
CA VAL A 524 -1.28 -28.29 -9.48
C VAL A 524 -1.87 -27.02 -8.85
N LEU A 525 -2.27 -26.09 -9.69
CA LEU A 525 -3.11 -24.96 -9.28
C LEU A 525 -4.45 -25.47 -8.77
N PRO A 526 -5.09 -24.78 -7.79
CA PRO A 526 -6.43 -25.15 -7.35
C PRO A 526 -7.40 -25.16 -8.53
N SER A 527 -8.13 -26.24 -8.71
CA SER A 527 -9.25 -26.31 -9.66
C SER A 527 -10.37 -25.43 -9.11
N THR A 528 -10.47 -24.22 -9.63
CA THR A 528 -11.42 -23.21 -9.18
C THR A 528 -12.63 -23.21 -10.09
N GLY A 529 -13.57 -24.07 -9.87
CA GLY A 529 -14.70 -24.23 -10.78
C GLY A 529 -16.09 -24.08 -10.16
N ASP A 530 -16.25 -23.64 -8.91
CA ASP A 530 -17.57 -23.45 -8.32
C ASP A 530 -17.53 -22.42 -7.20
N VAL A 531 -17.82 -21.18 -7.50
CA VAL A 531 -18.12 -20.22 -6.45
C VAL A 531 -19.57 -20.38 -6.05
N ALA A 532 -19.77 -20.73 -4.80
CA ALA A 532 -21.09 -20.72 -4.24
C ALA A 532 -21.63 -19.29 -4.22
N ALA A 533 -22.63 -19.05 -5.03
CA ALA A 533 -23.45 -17.83 -4.99
C ALA A 533 -24.11 -17.59 -3.61
N THR A 534 -23.75 -18.36 -2.58
CA THR A 534 -24.36 -18.33 -1.24
C THR A 534 -23.91 -17.14 -0.41
N GLY A 535 -22.67 -16.67 -0.54
CA GLY A 535 -22.21 -15.48 0.15
C GLY A 535 -22.85 -14.18 -0.39
N PHE A 536 -23.07 -14.12 -1.70
CA PHE A 536 -23.74 -12.97 -2.34
C PHE A 536 -25.26 -12.94 -2.13
N ILE A 537 -25.91 -14.10 -1.91
CA ILE A 537 -27.36 -14.14 -1.65
C ILE A 537 -27.71 -13.64 -0.25
N VAL A 538 -26.86 -13.85 0.74
CA VAL A 538 -27.08 -13.31 2.10
C VAL A 538 -26.88 -11.79 2.10
N LEU A 539 -25.84 -11.25 1.45
CA LEU A 539 -25.70 -9.81 1.29
C LEU A 539 -26.80 -9.20 0.41
N GLY A 540 -27.16 -9.84 -0.70
CA GLY A 540 -28.26 -9.40 -1.56
C GLY A 540 -29.62 -9.42 -0.86
N ALA A 541 -29.91 -10.42 -0.02
CA ALA A 541 -31.14 -10.49 0.76
C ALA A 541 -31.19 -9.42 1.85
N VAL A 542 -30.07 -9.08 2.48
CA VAL A 542 -30.00 -8.00 3.48
C VAL A 542 -30.18 -6.63 2.80
N VAL A 543 -29.56 -6.41 1.62
CA VAL A 543 -29.73 -5.16 0.85
C VAL A 543 -31.15 -5.02 0.31
N LEU A 544 -31.77 -6.09 -0.22
CA LEU A 544 -33.16 -6.06 -0.68
C LEU A 544 -34.14 -5.88 0.48
N SER A 545 -33.91 -6.53 1.61
CA SER A 545 -34.74 -6.34 2.81
C SER A 545 -34.62 -4.93 3.37
N GLY A 546 -33.42 -4.35 3.38
CA GLY A 546 -33.16 -2.96 3.75
C GLY A 546 -33.86 -1.97 2.80
N ALA A 547 -33.78 -2.21 1.47
CA ALA A 547 -34.43 -1.37 0.47
C ALA A 547 -35.96 -1.42 0.54
N ILE A 548 -36.55 -2.59 0.83
CA ILE A 548 -38.00 -2.74 1.03
C ILE A 548 -38.47 -2.05 2.30
N LEU A 549 -37.69 -2.12 3.39
CA LEU A 549 -38.00 -1.43 4.63
C LEU A 549 -37.88 0.09 4.49
N LEU A 550 -36.86 0.58 3.73
CA LEU A 550 -36.71 2.01 3.43
C LEU A 550 -37.85 2.52 2.55
N LYS A 551 -38.24 1.75 1.52
CA LYS A 551 -39.36 2.10 0.64
C LYS A 551 -40.70 2.13 1.39
N ARG A 552 -40.92 1.21 2.33
CA ARG A 552 -42.12 1.23 3.20
C ARG A 552 -42.13 2.43 4.18
N LYS A 553 -40.95 2.85 4.65
CA LYS A 553 -40.83 4.00 5.55
C LYS A 553 -41.01 5.35 4.82
N LEU A 554 -40.66 5.41 3.54
CA LEU A 554 -40.84 6.62 2.68
C LEU A 554 -42.23 6.72 2.05
N SER A 555 -43.03 5.63 2.01
CA SER A 555 -44.40 5.67 1.50
C SER A 555 -45.45 5.91 2.58
N ASN A 556 -45.03 6.01 3.84
CA ASN A 556 -45.90 6.32 5.01
C ASN A 556 -45.53 7.67 5.66
N GLN A 557 -44.84 8.55 4.95
CA GLN A 557 -44.78 9.99 5.16
C GLN A 557 -45.36 10.68 3.90
#